data_9a33254da8b485ea71ecef4a45fd2b1f
#
_entry.id   9a33254da8b485ea71ecef4a45fd2b1f
#
_cell.length_a   1.000
_cell.length_b   1.000
_cell.length_c   1.000
_cell.angle_alpha   90.00
_cell.angle_beta   90.00
_cell.angle_gamma   90.00
#
_symmetry.space_group_name_H-M   'P 1'
#
loop_
_entity.id
_entity.type
_entity.pdbx_description
1 polymer ?
#
loop_
_entity_poly.entity_id
_entity_poly.type
_entity_poly.pdbx_seq_one_letter_code
_entity_poly.pdbx_strand_id
1 'polypeptide(L)'
;MNTPAIASKAAAVVAIAIAASVLSPSANAQPALRPFDPDPFVGVWLHDVARVDCASGTALVTFKAMQMIHHGGTLSDTNSAAPTTRGPGFGDWERTGDNQYAIKLRYARYFADGNLDGYTVVRGNTALATDGNSLTNSSRVEIRDASDALVVTACARTTGTRFK
;
A
#
# COMPACT_ATOMS: atom_id res chain seq x y z
N MET A 1 71.26 14.98 70.99
CA MET A 1 71.08 13.60 70.55
C MET A 1 69.63 13.45 70.26
N ASN A 2 69.29 13.52 68.99
CA ASN A 2 67.88 13.52 68.50
C ASN A 2 67.56 12.18 67.95
N THR A 3 66.53 11.53 68.47
CA THR A 3 65.97 10.28 67.99
C THR A 3 64.77 10.59 66.99
N PRO A 4 64.73 10.14 65.81
CA PRO A 4 63.62 10.37 64.94
C PRO A 4 62.48 9.36 65.18
N ALA A 5 61.25 9.84 65.19
CA ALA A 5 60.04 9.07 65.32
C ALA A 5 59.67 8.38 63.99
N ILE A 6 59.37 7.09 64.12
CA ILE A 6 58.92 6.28 62.92
C ILE A 6 57.39 6.43 62.79
N ALA A 7 56.97 7.04 61.68
CA ALA A 7 55.56 7.17 61.36
C ALA A 7 55.07 5.88 60.66
N SER A 8 54.14 5.18 61.29
CA SER A 8 53.45 4.02 60.77
C SER A 8 52.41 4.45 59.75
N LYS A 9 52.55 4.01 58.50
CA LYS A 9 51.53 4.18 57.40
C LYS A 9 50.51 3.08 57.55
N ALA A 10 49.28 3.42 57.94
CA ALA A 10 48.14 2.51 57.80
C ALA A 10 47.69 2.42 56.33
N ALA A 11 47.72 1.21 55.75
CA ALA A 11 47.18 0.94 54.45
C ALA A 11 45.68 0.72 54.55
N ALA A 12 44.90 1.60 53.92
CA ALA A 12 43.46 1.42 53.77
C ALA A 12 43.18 0.46 52.62
N VAL A 13 42.58 -0.69 52.93
CA VAL A 13 42.09 -1.64 51.93
C VAL A 13 40.71 -1.17 51.48
N VAL A 14 40.63 -0.69 50.23
CA VAL A 14 39.37 -0.34 49.59
C VAL A 14 38.79 -1.63 48.99
N ALA A 15 37.71 -2.15 49.56
CA ALA A 15 36.94 -3.25 49.02
C ALA A 15 36.00 -2.71 47.89
N ILE A 16 36.31 -3.03 46.65
CA ILE A 16 35.46 -2.72 45.51
C ILE A 16 34.39 -3.83 45.40
N ALA A 17 33.16 -3.50 45.80
CA ALA A 17 32.00 -4.34 45.58
C ALA A 17 31.57 -4.25 44.10
N ILE A 18 31.81 -5.29 43.28
CA ILE A 18 31.34 -5.40 41.94
C ILE A 18 29.86 -5.86 41.98
N ALA A 19 28.95 -4.93 41.81
CA ALA A 19 27.54 -5.24 41.62
C ALA A 19 27.34 -5.87 40.20
N ALA A 20 27.17 -7.17 40.15
CA ALA A 20 26.79 -7.87 38.93
C ALA A 20 25.33 -7.52 38.58
N SER A 21 25.15 -6.58 37.66
CA SER A 21 23.84 -6.28 37.09
C SER A 21 23.41 -7.47 36.20
N VAL A 22 22.48 -8.29 36.68
CA VAL A 22 21.84 -9.35 35.91
C VAL A 22 20.92 -8.65 34.90
N LEU A 23 21.39 -8.44 33.69
CA LEU A 23 20.58 -8.05 32.55
C LEU A 23 19.63 -9.21 32.24
N SER A 24 18.40 -9.15 32.73
CA SER A 24 17.34 -10.04 32.32
C SER A 24 17.10 -9.79 30.83
N PRO A 25 17.22 -10.81 29.93
CA PRO A 25 16.83 -10.62 28.57
C PRO A 25 15.32 -10.31 28.55
N SER A 26 14.97 -9.11 28.10
CA SER A 26 13.58 -8.79 27.78
C SER A 26 13.15 -9.78 26.71
N ALA A 27 12.34 -10.77 27.08
CA ALA A 27 11.66 -11.61 26.11
C ALA A 27 10.86 -10.65 25.22
N ASN A 28 11.33 -10.41 24.02
CA ASN A 28 10.53 -9.80 22.97
C ASN A 28 9.32 -10.72 22.77
N ALA A 29 8.23 -10.42 23.49
CA ALA A 29 6.94 -11.03 23.21
C ALA A 29 6.61 -10.63 21.77
N GLN A 30 6.85 -11.53 20.82
CA GLN A 30 6.29 -11.40 19.47
C GLN A 30 4.80 -11.14 19.68
N PRO A 31 4.26 -10.03 19.10
CA PRO A 31 2.83 -9.81 19.17
C PRO A 31 2.16 -11.08 18.64
N ALA A 32 1.32 -11.69 19.47
CA ALA A 32 0.55 -12.85 19.07
C ALA A 32 -0.12 -12.50 17.73
N LEU A 33 0.15 -13.30 16.69
CA LEU A 33 -0.52 -13.18 15.41
C LEU A 33 -2.02 -13.19 15.70
N ARG A 34 -2.66 -12.01 15.59
CA ARG A 34 -4.11 -11.93 15.73
C ARG A 34 -4.71 -12.87 14.69
N PRO A 35 -5.77 -13.61 15.03
CA PRO A 35 -6.52 -14.36 14.02
C PRO A 35 -6.75 -13.41 12.85
N PHE A 36 -6.37 -13.86 11.66
CA PHE A 36 -6.39 -13.07 10.45
C PHE A 36 -7.85 -12.77 10.10
N ASP A 37 -8.35 -11.61 10.54
CA ASP A 37 -9.65 -11.10 10.10
C ASP A 37 -9.42 -10.38 8.77
N PRO A 38 -9.84 -10.97 7.63
CA PRO A 38 -9.54 -10.41 6.33
C PRO A 38 -10.27 -9.06 6.19
N ASP A 39 -9.53 -8.01 5.83
CA ASP A 39 -10.13 -6.73 5.49
C ASP A 39 -11.27 -6.95 4.48
N PRO A 40 -12.48 -6.43 4.70
CA PRO A 40 -13.63 -6.67 3.83
C PRO A 40 -13.42 -6.19 2.39
N PHE A 41 -12.42 -5.35 2.11
CA PHE A 41 -12.07 -4.96 0.74
C PHE A 41 -11.30 -6.05 0.00
N VAL A 42 -10.59 -6.94 0.69
CA VAL A 42 -9.81 -8.03 0.08
C VAL A 42 -10.74 -8.99 -0.68
N GLY A 43 -10.32 -9.37 -1.88
CA GLY A 43 -11.06 -10.30 -2.75
C GLY A 43 -11.01 -9.91 -4.22
N VAL A 44 -11.84 -10.57 -5.02
CA VAL A 44 -11.98 -10.31 -6.45
C VAL A 44 -13.22 -9.47 -6.72
N TRP A 45 -13.06 -8.46 -7.54
CA TRP A 45 -14.10 -7.49 -7.87
C TRP A 45 -14.31 -7.39 -9.38
N LEU A 46 -15.57 -7.44 -9.80
CA LEU A 46 -16.00 -7.17 -11.18
C LEU A 46 -16.45 -5.72 -11.26
N HIS A 47 -15.88 -4.97 -12.17
CA HIS A 47 -16.07 -3.54 -12.30
C HIS A 47 -16.75 -3.14 -13.60
N ASP A 48 -17.70 -2.22 -13.50
CA ASP A 48 -18.19 -1.37 -14.56
C ASP A 48 -17.50 -0.02 -14.46
N VAL A 49 -16.66 0.30 -15.43
CA VAL A 49 -15.85 1.51 -15.46
C VAL A 49 -16.37 2.45 -16.51
N ALA A 50 -16.65 3.70 -16.13
CA ALA A 50 -16.95 4.79 -17.05
C ALA A 50 -15.82 5.82 -16.99
N ARG A 51 -15.10 6.02 -18.11
CA ARG A 51 -14.30 7.24 -18.27
C ARG A 51 -15.28 8.39 -18.45
N VAL A 52 -15.03 9.47 -17.72
CA VAL A 52 -15.94 10.62 -17.72
C VAL A 52 -15.17 11.89 -18.02
N ASP A 53 -15.85 12.86 -18.57
CA ASP A 53 -15.36 14.24 -18.59
C ASP A 53 -15.22 14.73 -17.14
N CYS A 54 -14.07 15.30 -16.78
CA CYS A 54 -13.77 15.69 -15.40
C CYS A 54 -14.64 16.86 -14.91
N ALA A 55 -15.10 17.72 -15.80
CA ALA A 55 -15.87 18.91 -15.46
C ALA A 55 -17.38 18.59 -15.35
N SER A 56 -17.93 17.93 -16.37
CA SER A 56 -19.36 17.65 -16.45
C SER A 56 -19.76 16.31 -15.81
N GLY A 57 -18.82 15.37 -15.67
CA GLY A 57 -19.08 13.99 -15.26
C GLY A 57 -19.78 13.14 -16.32
N THR A 58 -19.95 13.66 -17.56
CA THR A 58 -20.57 12.93 -18.65
C THR A 58 -19.71 11.72 -19.04
N ALA A 59 -20.33 10.56 -19.18
CA ALA A 59 -19.66 9.35 -19.60
C ALA A 59 -19.18 9.46 -21.08
N LEU A 60 -17.90 9.18 -21.29
CA LEU A 60 -17.25 9.21 -22.61
C LEU A 60 -17.13 7.82 -23.20
N VAL A 61 -16.74 6.83 -22.37
CA VAL A 61 -16.62 5.42 -22.76
C VAL A 61 -16.80 4.54 -21.53
N THR A 62 -17.39 3.37 -21.72
CA THR A 62 -17.56 2.36 -20.66
C THR A 62 -16.86 1.06 -21.04
N PHE A 63 -16.36 0.34 -20.04
CA PHE A 63 -15.73 -0.96 -20.21
C PHE A 63 -15.82 -1.78 -18.92
N LYS A 64 -15.58 -3.09 -19.03
CA LYS A 64 -15.50 -4.00 -17.88
C LYS A 64 -14.07 -4.13 -17.42
N ALA A 65 -13.88 -4.27 -16.10
CA ALA A 65 -12.57 -4.57 -15.51
C ALA A 65 -12.73 -5.63 -14.41
N MET A 66 -11.63 -6.26 -14.07
CA MET A 66 -11.54 -7.16 -12.91
C MET A 66 -10.33 -6.74 -12.08
N GLN A 67 -10.53 -6.65 -10.79
CA GLN A 67 -9.49 -6.28 -9.85
C GLN A 67 -9.39 -7.31 -8.73
N MET A 68 -8.18 -7.70 -8.39
CA MET A 68 -7.89 -8.54 -7.23
C MET A 68 -7.21 -7.68 -6.17
N ILE A 69 -7.83 -7.57 -5.02
CA ILE A 69 -7.33 -6.88 -3.84
C ILE A 69 -6.68 -7.92 -2.95
N HIS A 70 -5.37 -7.84 -2.77
CA HIS A 70 -4.60 -8.79 -1.98
C HIS A 70 -4.46 -8.34 -0.53
N HIS A 71 -4.27 -9.27 0.35
CA HIS A 71 -3.76 -8.99 1.68
C HIS A 71 -2.39 -8.29 1.60
N GLY A 72 -2.12 -7.40 2.54
CA GLY A 72 -0.82 -6.70 2.57
C GLY A 72 -0.74 -5.44 1.73
N GLY A 73 -1.88 -4.93 1.24
CA GLY A 73 -1.93 -3.58 0.63
C GLY A 73 -1.59 -3.53 -0.86
N THR A 74 -1.54 -4.67 -1.56
CA THR A 74 -1.29 -4.70 -3.02
C THR A 74 -2.55 -5.05 -3.80
N LEU A 75 -2.57 -4.74 -5.09
CA LEU A 75 -3.65 -5.10 -5.98
C LEU A 75 -3.14 -5.45 -7.37
N SER A 76 -3.92 -6.26 -8.11
CA SER A 76 -3.74 -6.51 -9.54
C SER A 76 -5.04 -6.25 -10.29
N ASP A 77 -4.92 -5.86 -11.55
CA ASP A 77 -6.03 -5.36 -12.35
C ASP A 77 -5.89 -5.78 -13.81
N THR A 78 -7.03 -6.06 -14.43
CA THR A 78 -7.16 -6.21 -15.89
C THR A 78 -8.50 -5.65 -16.36
N ASN A 79 -8.67 -5.48 -17.66
CA ASN A 79 -9.94 -5.02 -18.25
C ASN A 79 -10.24 -5.67 -19.59
N SER A 80 -11.37 -5.31 -20.18
CA SER A 80 -11.85 -5.86 -21.45
C SER A 80 -11.20 -5.26 -22.71
N ALA A 81 -10.13 -4.45 -22.59
CA ALA A 81 -9.34 -4.03 -23.74
C ALA A 81 -8.63 -5.23 -24.37
N ALA A 82 -8.31 -5.11 -25.67
CA ALA A 82 -7.56 -6.15 -26.36
C ALA A 82 -6.23 -6.43 -25.64
N PRO A 83 -5.87 -7.70 -25.37
CA PRO A 83 -4.66 -8.04 -24.62
C PRO A 83 -3.37 -7.50 -25.24
N THR A 84 -3.38 -7.28 -26.58
CA THR A 84 -2.26 -6.70 -27.32
C THR A 84 -2.08 -5.20 -27.09
N THR A 85 -3.07 -4.51 -26.49
CA THR A 85 -3.01 -3.05 -26.29
C THR A 85 -2.86 -2.64 -24.83
N ARG A 86 -2.98 -3.59 -23.92
CA ARG A 86 -2.91 -3.33 -22.48
C ARG A 86 -2.24 -4.47 -21.74
N GLY A 87 -1.22 -4.14 -20.94
CA GLY A 87 -0.63 -5.06 -19.97
C GLY A 87 -1.46 -5.20 -18.68
N PRO A 88 -1.11 -6.16 -17.81
CA PRO A 88 -1.69 -6.25 -16.49
C PRO A 88 -1.40 -4.98 -15.67
N GLY A 89 -2.35 -4.61 -14.81
CA GLY A 89 -2.19 -3.53 -13.85
C GLY A 89 -1.73 -4.06 -12.50
N PHE A 90 -0.83 -3.32 -11.85
CA PHE A 90 -0.35 -3.59 -10.50
C PHE A 90 -0.36 -2.32 -9.68
N GLY A 91 -0.56 -2.45 -8.38
CA GLY A 91 -0.61 -1.28 -7.53
C GLY A 91 -0.79 -1.59 -6.06
N ASP A 92 -1.14 -0.53 -5.35
CA ASP A 92 -1.25 -0.51 -3.91
C ASP A 92 -2.64 -0.03 -3.50
N TRP A 93 -3.08 -0.46 -2.32
CA TRP A 93 -4.26 0.06 -1.66
C TRP A 93 -4.00 0.27 -0.16
N GLU A 94 -4.71 1.21 0.41
CA GLU A 94 -4.69 1.48 1.84
C GLU A 94 -6.10 1.82 2.35
N ARG A 95 -6.41 1.44 3.58
CA ARG A 95 -7.64 1.86 4.25
C ARG A 95 -7.46 3.28 4.75
N THR A 96 -8.37 4.18 4.37
CA THR A 96 -8.36 5.60 4.76
C THR A 96 -9.44 5.96 5.78
N GLY A 97 -10.39 5.04 6.01
CA GLY A 97 -11.49 5.22 6.96
C GLY A 97 -12.39 4.00 7.02
N ASP A 98 -13.52 4.13 7.70
CA ASP A 98 -14.53 3.08 7.74
C ASP A 98 -15.11 2.87 6.35
N ASN A 99 -14.86 1.66 5.78
CA ASN A 99 -15.26 1.30 4.42
C ASN A 99 -14.72 2.25 3.33
N GLN A 100 -13.66 3.01 3.61
CA GLN A 100 -13.02 3.91 2.67
C GLN A 100 -11.58 3.46 2.40
N TYR A 101 -11.19 3.48 1.11
CA TYR A 101 -9.89 3.02 0.66
C TYR A 101 -9.33 3.95 -0.42
N ALA A 102 -8.03 4.18 -0.38
CA ALA A 102 -7.30 4.77 -1.50
C ALA A 102 -6.66 3.66 -2.31
N ILE A 103 -6.69 3.80 -3.62
CA ILE A 103 -6.01 2.90 -4.55
C ILE A 103 -5.08 3.68 -5.48
N LYS A 104 -3.98 3.03 -5.86
CA LYS A 104 -3.09 3.50 -6.92
C LYS A 104 -2.66 2.28 -7.72
N LEU A 105 -2.80 2.35 -9.04
CA LEU A 105 -2.32 1.28 -9.93
C LEU A 105 -1.68 1.85 -11.18
N ARG A 106 -0.85 1.04 -11.84
CA ARG A 106 -0.20 1.37 -13.11
C ARG A 106 -0.23 0.16 -14.03
N TYR A 107 -0.41 0.42 -15.33
CA TYR A 107 -0.24 -0.57 -16.37
C TYR A 107 0.39 0.02 -17.63
N ALA A 108 1.06 -0.82 -18.41
CA ALA A 108 1.59 -0.44 -19.72
C ALA A 108 0.48 -0.46 -20.79
N ARG A 109 0.58 0.46 -21.74
CA ARG A 109 -0.20 0.47 -22.97
C ARG A 109 0.71 0.20 -24.16
N TYR A 110 0.15 -0.42 -25.17
CA TYR A 110 0.86 -0.79 -26.39
C TYR A 110 0.08 -0.35 -27.63
N PHE A 111 0.78 -0.03 -28.68
CA PHE A 111 0.22 0.09 -30.02
C PHE A 111 -0.17 -1.29 -30.54
N ALA A 112 -0.96 -1.31 -31.64
CA ALA A 112 -1.42 -2.56 -32.24
C ALA A 112 -0.27 -3.44 -32.77
N ASP A 113 0.88 -2.85 -33.08
CA ASP A 113 2.11 -3.54 -33.50
C ASP A 113 2.94 -4.12 -32.32
N GLY A 114 2.48 -3.92 -31.08
CA GLY A 114 3.14 -4.41 -29.86
C GLY A 114 4.20 -3.48 -29.29
N ASN A 115 4.51 -2.35 -29.93
CA ASN A 115 5.42 -1.34 -29.38
C ASN A 115 4.79 -0.62 -28.19
N LEU A 116 5.62 -0.23 -27.20
CA LEU A 116 5.17 0.51 -26.03
C LEU A 116 4.62 1.90 -26.44
N ASP A 117 3.33 2.15 -26.19
CA ASP A 117 2.71 3.46 -26.30
C ASP A 117 2.98 4.34 -25.07
N GLY A 118 3.03 3.71 -23.90
CA GLY A 118 3.25 4.40 -22.66
C GLY A 118 2.57 3.74 -21.49
N TYR A 119 2.16 4.55 -20.52
CA TYR A 119 1.60 4.04 -19.25
C TYR A 119 0.30 4.74 -18.90
N THR A 120 -0.53 4.05 -18.14
CA THR A 120 -1.66 4.65 -17.43
C THR A 120 -1.44 4.50 -15.94
N VAL A 121 -1.60 5.59 -15.20
CA VAL A 121 -1.62 5.58 -13.73
C VAL A 121 -2.99 6.00 -13.26
N VAL A 122 -3.60 5.20 -12.41
CA VAL A 122 -4.92 5.46 -11.82
C VAL A 122 -4.74 5.69 -10.32
N ARG A 123 -5.34 6.76 -9.81
CA ARG A 123 -5.45 7.03 -8.37
C ARG A 123 -6.91 7.28 -8.05
N GLY A 124 -7.46 6.54 -7.11
CA GLY A 124 -8.88 6.62 -6.80
C GLY A 124 -9.20 6.46 -5.33
N ASN A 125 -10.36 6.96 -4.95
CA ASN A 125 -10.96 6.73 -3.65
C ASN A 125 -12.14 5.80 -3.83
N THR A 126 -12.16 4.72 -3.06
CA THR A 126 -13.16 3.66 -3.10
C THR A 126 -13.98 3.69 -1.83
N ALA A 127 -15.29 3.64 -1.97
CA ALA A 127 -16.24 3.42 -0.88
C ALA A 127 -16.83 2.01 -1.01
N LEU A 128 -16.63 1.17 0.00
CA LEU A 128 -17.23 -0.15 0.12
C LEU A 128 -18.60 -0.02 0.76
N ALA A 129 -19.61 -0.65 0.21
CA ALA A 129 -20.92 -0.72 0.83
C ALA A 129 -20.87 -1.52 2.14
N THR A 130 -21.80 -1.24 3.05
CA THR A 130 -21.84 -1.87 4.38
C THR A 130 -22.08 -3.38 4.35
N ASP A 131 -22.65 -3.90 3.26
CA ASP A 131 -22.84 -5.34 3.03
C ASP A 131 -21.56 -6.04 2.56
N GLY A 132 -20.49 -5.27 2.25
CA GLY A 132 -19.21 -5.79 1.76
C GLY A 132 -19.26 -6.40 0.35
N ASN A 133 -20.36 -6.24 -0.40
CA ASN A 133 -20.57 -6.91 -1.69
C ASN A 133 -20.56 -5.96 -2.89
N SER A 134 -20.64 -4.68 -2.66
CA SER A 134 -20.59 -3.66 -3.72
C SER A 134 -19.68 -2.50 -3.32
N LEU A 135 -19.16 -1.79 -4.31
CA LEU A 135 -18.32 -0.62 -4.11
C LEU A 135 -18.55 0.44 -5.18
N THR A 136 -18.15 1.66 -4.86
CA THR A 136 -18.02 2.76 -5.82
C THR A 136 -16.61 3.32 -5.74
N ASN A 137 -16.08 3.79 -6.88
CA ASN A 137 -14.78 4.44 -6.93
C ASN A 137 -14.84 5.67 -7.83
N SER A 138 -14.13 6.72 -7.43
CA SER A 138 -13.85 7.90 -8.25
C SER A 138 -12.35 8.03 -8.40
N SER A 139 -11.88 8.13 -9.64
CA SER A 139 -10.45 8.09 -9.96
C SER A 139 -10.04 9.23 -10.87
N ARG A 140 -8.80 9.69 -10.64
CA ARG A 140 -7.99 10.44 -11.60
C ARG A 140 -7.13 9.45 -12.39
N VAL A 141 -7.09 9.62 -13.70
CA VAL A 141 -6.37 8.77 -14.64
C VAL A 141 -5.32 9.61 -15.36
N GLU A 142 -4.05 9.30 -15.18
CA GLU A 142 -2.94 9.95 -15.88
C GLU A 142 -2.52 9.07 -17.05
N ILE A 143 -2.55 9.63 -18.24
CA ILE A 143 -2.01 9.02 -19.45
C ILE A 143 -0.60 9.57 -19.63
N ARG A 144 0.38 8.68 -19.69
CA ARG A 144 1.80 9.00 -19.81
C ARG A 144 2.38 8.37 -21.06
N ASP A 145 3.34 9.01 -21.70
CA ASP A 145 4.05 8.48 -22.86
C ASP A 145 5.09 7.41 -22.46
N ALA A 146 5.83 6.88 -23.43
CA ALA A 146 6.84 5.87 -23.21
C ALA A 146 8.05 6.36 -22.38
N SER A 147 8.28 7.67 -22.29
CA SER A 147 9.29 8.29 -21.42
C SER A 147 8.78 8.60 -20.01
N ASP A 148 7.51 8.20 -19.71
CA ASP A 148 6.79 8.46 -18.46
C ASP A 148 6.41 9.95 -18.26
N ALA A 149 6.44 10.78 -19.29
CA ALA A 149 5.95 12.14 -19.22
C ALA A 149 4.42 12.16 -19.25
N LEU A 150 3.80 13.07 -18.45
CA LEU A 150 2.35 13.23 -18.43
C LEU A 150 1.86 13.85 -19.74
N VAL A 151 0.98 13.15 -20.44
CA VAL A 151 0.35 13.62 -21.68
C VAL A 151 -1.00 14.27 -21.40
N VAL A 152 -1.87 13.57 -20.65
CA VAL A 152 -3.22 14.06 -20.35
C VAL A 152 -3.74 13.46 -19.05
N THR A 153 -4.62 14.18 -18.38
CA THR A 153 -5.40 13.70 -17.23
C THR A 153 -6.85 13.50 -17.64
N ALA A 154 -7.44 12.39 -17.21
CA ALA A 154 -8.84 12.04 -17.36
C ALA A 154 -9.45 11.68 -16.00
N CYS A 155 -10.76 11.51 -15.96
CA CYS A 155 -11.50 11.03 -14.79
C CYS A 155 -12.22 9.73 -15.09
N ALA A 156 -12.45 8.92 -14.05
CA ALA A 156 -13.24 7.72 -14.15
C ALA A 156 -14.14 7.55 -12.92
N ARG A 157 -15.31 6.94 -13.15
CA ARG A 157 -16.21 6.44 -12.11
C ARG A 157 -16.36 4.94 -12.30
N THR A 158 -16.38 4.22 -11.19
CA THR A 158 -16.50 2.76 -11.21
C THR A 158 -17.54 2.32 -10.21
N THR A 159 -18.37 1.37 -10.61
CA THR A 159 -19.13 0.53 -9.70
C THR A 159 -18.55 -0.88 -9.74
N GLY A 160 -18.48 -1.53 -8.59
CA GLY A 160 -17.93 -2.87 -8.49
C GLY A 160 -18.86 -3.79 -7.71
N THR A 161 -18.86 -5.06 -8.08
CA THR A 161 -19.53 -6.13 -7.34
C THR A 161 -18.52 -7.22 -7.02
N ARG A 162 -18.67 -7.84 -5.85
CA ARG A 162 -17.79 -8.94 -5.44
C ARG A 162 -18.04 -10.16 -6.32
N PHE A 163 -16.97 -10.72 -6.84
CA PHE A 163 -17.01 -12.04 -7.51
C PHE A 163 -17.13 -13.14 -6.45
N LYS A 164 -18.17 -13.98 -6.57
CA LYS A 164 -18.48 -15.09 -5.66
C LYS A 164 -18.33 -16.42 -6.37
#